data_bdfd9ceca05d4f84ea9343d067ac8600
#
_entry.id   bdfd9ceca05d4f84ea9343d067ac8600
#
_cell.length_a   1.000
_cell.length_b   1.000
_cell.length_c   1.000
_cell.angle_alpha   90.00
_cell.angle_beta   90.00
_cell.angle_gamma   90.00
#
_symmetry.space_group_name_H-M   'P 1'
#
loop_
_entity.id
_entity.type
_entity.pdbx_description
1 polymer ?
#
loop_
_entity_poly.entity_id
_entity_poly.type
_entity_poly.pdbx_seq_one_letter_code
_entity_poly.pdbx_strand_id
1 'polypeptide(L)'
;QLIQSKIYEIRGQKVMLDFDLAEMYEVETRALNQAVKRNIERFPEDFMFQLTKEETLNWKSQIVMSNSIKMGMRRSPYAFTELGVAMLSSVLNSKAAIQINMSIMRAFVAIRQLIANPPVDRVGELEKQMQKLRAYMEEVFTDYNDINEDTRMQLEMINQTLAELQVRKKVEEKPRNPIGFRAYE
;
A
#
# COMPACT_ATOMS: atom_id res chain seq x y z
N GLN A 1 -12.12 -3.23 3.00
CA GLN A 1 -10.69 -3.51 3.28
C GLN A 1 -10.19 -4.81 2.62
N LEU A 2 -10.98 -5.89 2.58
CA LEU A 2 -10.54 -7.17 2.01
C LEU A 2 -10.26 -7.09 0.49
N ILE A 3 -11.07 -6.34 -0.26
CA ILE A 3 -10.95 -6.23 -1.73
C ILE A 3 -9.68 -5.47 -2.13
N GLN A 4 -9.35 -4.40 -1.42
CA GLN A 4 -8.18 -3.57 -1.72
C GLN A 4 -6.85 -4.34 -1.57
N SER A 5 -6.78 -5.28 -0.62
CA SER A 5 -5.60 -6.12 -0.42
C SER A 5 -5.38 -7.17 -1.52
N LYS A 6 -6.38 -7.41 -2.37
CA LYS A 6 -6.34 -8.34 -3.52
C LYS A 6 -6.14 -7.62 -4.86
N ILE A 7 -5.86 -6.33 -4.84
CA ILE A 7 -5.50 -5.55 -6.03
C ILE A 7 -3.98 -5.39 -6.04
N TYR A 8 -3.34 -5.99 -7.02
CA TYR A 8 -1.88 -6.02 -7.19
C TYR A 8 -1.45 -5.02 -8.27
N GLU A 9 -0.18 -4.67 -8.27
CA GLU A 9 0.41 -3.90 -9.36
C GLU A 9 1.34 -4.79 -10.17
N ILE A 10 0.96 -5.04 -11.44
CA ILE A 10 1.71 -5.88 -12.38
C ILE A 10 1.78 -5.15 -13.71
N ARG A 11 2.96 -5.03 -14.30
CA ARG A 11 3.21 -4.28 -15.54
C ARG A 11 2.75 -2.81 -15.47
N GLY A 12 2.83 -2.19 -14.27
CA GLY A 12 2.36 -0.82 -14.05
C GLY A 12 0.83 -0.65 -14.07
N GLN A 13 0.08 -1.75 -14.06
CA GLN A 13 -1.38 -1.75 -14.03
C GLN A 13 -1.90 -2.35 -12.73
N LYS A 14 -3.02 -1.81 -12.24
CA LYS A 14 -3.74 -2.40 -11.10
C LYS A 14 -4.60 -3.54 -11.59
N VAL A 15 -4.36 -4.73 -11.06
CA VAL A 15 -5.01 -5.98 -11.50
C VAL A 15 -5.46 -6.82 -10.33
N MET A 16 -6.42 -7.71 -10.58
CA MET A 16 -6.80 -8.81 -9.68
C MET A 16 -6.50 -10.15 -10.36
N LEU A 17 -6.13 -11.14 -9.57
CA LEU A 17 -5.81 -12.47 -10.09
C LEU A 17 -7.04 -13.37 -10.13
N ASP A 18 -7.04 -14.33 -11.07
CA ASP A 18 -8.19 -15.22 -11.34
C ASP A 18 -8.66 -16.02 -10.12
N PHE A 19 -7.76 -16.45 -9.27
CA PHE A 19 -8.11 -17.19 -8.05
C PHE A 19 -8.72 -16.29 -6.97
N ASP A 20 -8.27 -15.02 -6.84
CA ASP A 20 -8.87 -14.06 -5.91
C ASP A 20 -10.28 -13.66 -6.36
N LEU A 21 -10.46 -13.46 -7.67
CA LEU A 21 -11.77 -13.20 -8.25
C LEU A 21 -12.71 -14.39 -8.07
N ALA A 22 -12.21 -15.62 -8.30
CA ALA A 22 -12.98 -16.85 -8.13
C ALA A 22 -13.46 -17.03 -6.68
N GLU A 23 -12.57 -16.76 -5.71
CA GLU A 23 -12.92 -16.76 -4.29
C GLU A 23 -14.02 -15.74 -3.98
N MET A 24 -13.90 -14.52 -4.50
CA MET A 24 -14.89 -13.45 -4.27
C MET A 24 -16.24 -13.74 -4.91
N TYR A 25 -16.23 -14.39 -6.09
CA TYR A 25 -17.46 -14.80 -6.77
C TYR A 25 -18.02 -16.13 -6.24
N GLU A 26 -17.37 -16.75 -5.26
CA GLU A 26 -17.74 -18.05 -4.68
C GLU A 26 -17.84 -19.16 -5.75
N VAL A 27 -16.91 -19.14 -6.70
CA VAL A 27 -16.81 -20.13 -7.78
C VAL A 27 -15.41 -20.74 -7.82
N GLU A 28 -15.30 -21.91 -8.42
CA GLU A 28 -13.98 -22.48 -8.67
C GLU A 28 -13.21 -21.68 -9.72
N THR A 29 -11.90 -21.44 -9.50
CA THR A 29 -11.01 -20.77 -10.47
C THR A 29 -11.08 -21.39 -11.87
N ARG A 30 -11.24 -22.73 -11.92
CA ARG A 30 -11.42 -23.45 -13.19
C ARG A 30 -12.70 -23.04 -13.91
N ALA A 31 -13.81 -22.89 -13.19
CA ALA A 31 -15.11 -22.50 -13.74
C ALA A 31 -15.07 -21.07 -14.26
N LEU A 32 -14.50 -20.12 -13.50
CA LEU A 32 -14.30 -18.76 -13.92
C LEU A 32 -13.45 -18.69 -15.21
N ASN A 33 -12.30 -19.35 -15.22
CA ASN A 33 -11.41 -19.37 -16.39
C ASN A 33 -12.05 -20.04 -17.60
N GLN A 34 -12.93 -21.02 -17.42
CA GLN A 34 -13.69 -21.63 -18.50
C GLN A 34 -14.74 -20.67 -19.07
N ALA A 35 -15.44 -19.91 -18.22
CA ALA A 35 -16.41 -18.92 -18.65
C ALA A 35 -15.73 -17.79 -19.47
N VAL A 36 -14.56 -17.32 -19.01
CA VAL A 36 -13.75 -16.34 -19.73
C VAL A 36 -13.30 -16.89 -21.09
N LYS A 37 -12.77 -18.11 -21.14
CA LYS A 37 -12.33 -18.72 -22.39
C LYS A 37 -13.45 -18.89 -23.44
N ARG A 38 -14.68 -19.16 -22.99
CA ARG A 38 -15.85 -19.24 -23.89
C ARG A 38 -16.24 -17.87 -24.48
N ASN A 39 -15.76 -16.80 -23.86
CA ASN A 39 -16.05 -15.42 -24.23
C ASN A 39 -14.75 -14.63 -24.47
N ILE A 40 -13.71 -15.28 -24.98
CA ILE A 40 -12.35 -14.71 -25.07
C ILE A 40 -12.30 -13.43 -25.89
N GLU A 41 -13.17 -13.28 -26.88
CA GLU A 41 -13.28 -12.08 -27.71
C GLU A 41 -13.62 -10.81 -26.92
N ARG A 42 -14.19 -10.97 -25.71
CA ARG A 42 -14.52 -9.87 -24.78
C ARG A 42 -13.36 -9.46 -23.88
N PHE A 43 -12.25 -10.20 -23.92
CA PHE A 43 -11.10 -10.01 -23.05
C PHE A 43 -9.83 -9.78 -23.86
N PRO A 44 -9.69 -8.62 -24.52
CA PRO A 44 -8.43 -8.23 -25.17
C PRO A 44 -7.31 -8.07 -24.15
N GLU A 45 -6.06 -7.87 -24.60
CA GLU A 45 -4.87 -7.85 -23.74
C GLU A 45 -4.86 -6.73 -22.69
N ASP A 46 -5.55 -5.63 -22.95
CA ASP A 46 -5.75 -4.54 -22.01
C ASP A 46 -6.81 -4.84 -20.92
N PHE A 47 -7.62 -5.90 -21.10
CA PHE A 47 -8.60 -6.37 -20.12
C PHE A 47 -8.06 -7.53 -19.28
N MET A 48 -7.35 -8.46 -19.93
CA MET A 48 -6.83 -9.65 -19.27
C MET A 48 -5.53 -10.11 -19.93
N PHE A 49 -4.58 -10.54 -19.14
CA PHE A 49 -3.37 -11.20 -19.60
C PHE A 49 -2.96 -12.35 -18.67
N GLN A 50 -2.19 -13.29 -19.17
CA GLN A 50 -1.62 -14.33 -18.36
C GLN A 50 -0.24 -13.92 -17.86
N LEU A 51 0.06 -14.11 -16.57
CA LEU A 51 1.37 -13.86 -16.01
C LEU A 51 2.40 -14.80 -16.64
N THR A 52 3.61 -14.31 -16.84
CA THR A 52 4.77 -15.14 -17.15
C THR A 52 5.18 -15.94 -15.90
N LYS A 53 6.07 -16.92 -16.08
CA LYS A 53 6.63 -17.68 -14.95
C LYS A 53 7.41 -16.76 -14.01
N GLU A 54 8.17 -15.82 -14.54
CA GLU A 54 8.95 -14.85 -13.77
C GLU A 54 8.05 -13.92 -12.97
N GLU A 55 7.02 -13.33 -13.59
CA GLU A 55 6.04 -12.49 -12.92
C GLU A 55 5.32 -13.24 -11.80
N THR A 56 4.97 -14.50 -12.04
CA THR A 56 4.35 -15.36 -11.03
C THR A 56 5.28 -15.61 -9.84
N LEU A 57 6.57 -15.84 -10.08
CA LEU A 57 7.57 -16.02 -9.03
C LEU A 57 7.80 -14.74 -8.24
N ASN A 58 7.93 -13.60 -8.93
CA ASN A 58 8.11 -12.29 -8.31
C ASN A 58 6.90 -11.92 -7.45
N TRP A 59 5.70 -12.11 -7.97
CA TRP A 59 4.47 -11.89 -7.22
C TRP A 59 4.41 -12.77 -5.97
N LYS A 60 4.73 -14.08 -6.09
CA LYS A 60 4.79 -15.00 -4.95
C LYS A 60 5.79 -14.56 -3.89
N SER A 61 6.99 -14.13 -4.27
CA SER A 61 8.03 -13.71 -3.32
C SER A 61 7.60 -12.49 -2.51
N GLN A 62 6.86 -11.56 -3.10
CA GLN A 62 6.35 -10.38 -2.42
C GLN A 62 5.24 -10.69 -1.42
N ILE A 63 4.41 -11.71 -1.68
CA ILE A 63 3.25 -12.05 -0.85
C ILE A 63 3.57 -13.11 0.21
N VAL A 64 4.51 -14.02 -0.04
CA VAL A 64 4.95 -15.05 0.93
C VAL A 64 5.53 -14.42 2.21
N MET A 65 5.99 -13.18 2.16
CA MET A 65 6.35 -12.44 3.38
C MET A 65 5.15 -12.09 4.28
N SER A 66 3.91 -12.12 3.77
CA SER A 66 2.73 -11.73 4.54
C SER A 66 1.72 -12.85 4.84
N ASN A 67 1.69 -13.95 4.09
CA ASN A 67 0.79 -15.08 4.36
C ASN A 67 1.28 -16.37 3.68
N SER A 68 1.20 -17.49 4.41
CA SER A 68 1.54 -18.84 3.95
C SER A 68 0.54 -19.37 2.91
N ILE A 69 0.52 -18.79 1.72
CA ILE A 69 -0.26 -19.34 0.62
C ILE A 69 0.54 -20.51 0.02
N LYS A 70 0.30 -21.71 0.53
CA LYS A 70 0.71 -22.98 -0.08
C LYS A 70 -0.07 -23.19 -1.38
N MET A 71 0.13 -22.35 -2.37
CA MET A 71 -0.47 -22.56 -3.67
C MET A 71 0.51 -23.32 -4.56
N GLY A 72 0.33 -24.61 -4.67
CA GLY A 72 0.90 -25.44 -5.72
C GLY A 72 0.31 -25.07 -7.07
N MET A 73 0.54 -23.82 -7.53
CA MET A 73 0.07 -23.39 -8.83
C MET A 73 0.86 -24.10 -9.92
N ARG A 74 0.21 -25.06 -10.59
CA ARG A 74 0.76 -25.73 -11.78
C ARG A 74 0.75 -24.83 -13.02
N ARG A 75 0.00 -23.73 -12.99
CA ARG A 75 -0.20 -22.81 -14.11
C ARG A 75 -0.08 -21.37 -13.62
N SER A 76 0.53 -20.49 -14.46
CA SER A 76 0.54 -19.05 -14.24
C SER A 76 -0.89 -18.50 -14.24
N PRO A 77 -1.26 -17.65 -13.26
CA PRO A 77 -2.61 -17.10 -13.15
C PRO A 77 -2.91 -16.10 -14.26
N TYR A 78 -4.18 -15.85 -14.48
CA TYR A 78 -4.65 -14.71 -15.26
C TYR A 78 -4.80 -13.49 -14.38
N ALA A 79 -4.37 -12.34 -14.90
CA ALA A 79 -4.55 -11.03 -14.30
C ALA A 79 -5.65 -10.27 -15.06
N PHE A 80 -6.60 -9.71 -14.33
CA PHE A 80 -7.70 -8.92 -14.86
C PHE A 80 -7.50 -7.47 -14.44
N THR A 81 -7.47 -6.56 -15.43
CA THR A 81 -7.49 -5.12 -15.17
C THR A 81 -8.87 -4.67 -14.68
N GLU A 82 -9.00 -3.40 -14.32
CA GLU A 82 -10.31 -2.81 -13.97
C GLU A 82 -11.35 -3.06 -15.07
N LEU A 83 -10.95 -2.89 -16.35
CA LEU A 83 -11.81 -3.14 -17.50
C LEU A 83 -12.18 -4.62 -17.63
N GLY A 84 -11.22 -5.52 -17.37
CA GLY A 84 -11.44 -6.96 -17.38
C GLY A 84 -12.43 -7.40 -16.30
N VAL A 85 -12.30 -6.86 -15.07
CA VAL A 85 -13.26 -7.12 -14.00
C VAL A 85 -14.64 -6.58 -14.32
N ALA A 86 -14.75 -5.37 -14.90
CA ALA A 86 -16.01 -4.83 -15.37
C ALA A 86 -16.66 -5.75 -16.43
N MET A 87 -15.86 -6.30 -17.37
CA MET A 87 -16.32 -7.22 -18.39
C MET A 87 -16.81 -8.56 -17.81
N LEU A 88 -16.21 -9.04 -16.70
CA LEU A 88 -16.66 -10.26 -16.03
C LEU A 88 -18.13 -10.20 -15.58
N SER A 89 -18.67 -9.00 -15.30
CA SER A 89 -20.10 -8.82 -14.98
C SER A 89 -21.03 -9.24 -16.11
N SER A 90 -20.57 -9.16 -17.35
CA SER A 90 -21.32 -9.57 -18.53
C SER A 90 -21.27 -11.08 -18.78
N VAL A 91 -20.32 -11.77 -18.18
CA VAL A 91 -20.07 -13.21 -18.33
C VAL A 91 -20.61 -14.02 -17.16
N LEU A 92 -20.57 -13.43 -15.95
CA LEU A 92 -21.03 -14.03 -14.70
C LEU A 92 -22.40 -13.43 -14.33
N ASN A 93 -23.48 -13.97 -14.87
CA ASN A 93 -24.83 -13.43 -14.78
C ASN A 93 -25.58 -13.82 -13.49
N SER A 94 -24.94 -13.76 -12.30
CA SER A 94 -25.64 -13.96 -11.04
C SER A 94 -25.83 -12.64 -10.30
N LYS A 95 -26.89 -12.53 -9.47
CA LYS A 95 -27.11 -11.35 -8.63
C LYS A 95 -25.94 -11.11 -7.67
N ALA A 96 -25.34 -12.18 -7.16
CA ALA A 96 -24.16 -12.12 -6.31
C ALA A 96 -22.94 -11.54 -7.09
N ALA A 97 -22.71 -12.02 -8.32
CA ALA A 97 -21.61 -11.52 -9.16
C ALA A 97 -21.77 -10.02 -9.47
N ILE A 98 -22.97 -9.53 -9.71
CA ILE A 98 -23.22 -8.10 -9.94
C ILE A 98 -22.86 -7.27 -8.70
N GLN A 99 -23.25 -7.70 -7.50
CA GLN A 99 -22.95 -6.99 -6.26
C GLN A 99 -21.43 -6.98 -5.97
N ILE A 100 -20.78 -8.09 -6.19
CA ILE A 100 -19.32 -8.22 -6.02
C ILE A 100 -18.59 -7.33 -7.02
N ASN A 101 -18.99 -7.32 -8.29
CA ASN A 101 -18.41 -6.44 -9.31
C ASN A 101 -18.54 -4.97 -8.91
N MET A 102 -19.72 -4.52 -8.45
CA MET A 102 -19.89 -3.15 -7.98
C MET A 102 -18.94 -2.82 -6.82
N SER A 103 -18.71 -3.76 -5.91
CA SER A 103 -17.78 -3.57 -4.78
C SER A 103 -16.33 -3.52 -5.24
N ILE A 104 -15.94 -4.37 -6.18
CA ILE A 104 -14.59 -4.38 -6.77
C ILE A 104 -14.34 -3.07 -7.54
N MET A 105 -15.28 -2.64 -8.37
CA MET A 105 -15.16 -1.39 -9.12
C MET A 105 -15.00 -0.17 -8.20
N ARG A 106 -15.76 -0.13 -7.09
CA ARG A 106 -15.60 0.91 -6.07
C ARG A 106 -14.20 0.88 -5.43
N ALA A 107 -13.63 -0.32 -5.20
CA ALA A 107 -12.28 -0.46 -4.68
C ALA A 107 -11.21 0.08 -5.66
N PHE A 108 -11.32 -0.21 -6.96
CA PHE A 108 -10.43 0.35 -7.98
C PHE A 108 -10.52 1.87 -8.04
N VAL A 109 -11.74 2.43 -8.02
CA VAL A 109 -11.96 3.89 -7.99
C VAL A 109 -11.35 4.51 -6.74
N ALA A 110 -11.53 3.90 -5.56
CA ALA A 110 -10.95 4.39 -4.31
C ALA A 110 -9.41 4.40 -4.35
N ILE A 111 -8.78 3.34 -4.86
CA ILE A 111 -7.32 3.27 -5.03
C ILE A 111 -6.84 4.36 -6.00
N ARG A 112 -7.53 4.55 -7.13
CA ARG A 112 -7.19 5.61 -8.09
C ARG A 112 -7.27 7.00 -7.46
N GLN A 113 -8.31 7.26 -6.65
CA GLN A 113 -8.47 8.52 -5.93
C GLN A 113 -7.35 8.74 -4.91
N LEU A 114 -6.91 7.71 -4.19
CA LEU A 114 -5.78 7.79 -3.26
C LEU A 114 -4.46 8.11 -3.98
N ILE A 115 -4.27 7.56 -5.18
CA ILE A 115 -3.07 7.84 -5.99
C ILE A 115 -3.13 9.26 -6.57
N ALA A 116 -4.30 9.69 -7.07
CA ALA A 116 -4.48 11.02 -7.66
C ALA A 116 -4.46 12.14 -6.60
N ASN A 117 -4.97 11.86 -5.41
CA ASN A 117 -5.04 12.79 -4.29
C ASN A 117 -4.46 12.09 -3.04
N PRO A 118 -3.13 11.95 -2.95
CA PRO A 118 -2.51 11.39 -1.77
C PRO A 118 -2.92 12.22 -0.54
N PRO A 119 -3.20 11.57 0.61
CA PRO A 119 -3.51 12.30 1.83
C PRO A 119 -2.39 13.30 2.10
N VAL A 120 -2.79 14.56 2.35
CA VAL A 120 -1.84 15.64 2.63
C VAL A 120 -0.91 15.17 3.75
N ASP A 121 0.38 15.19 3.49
CA ASP A 121 1.40 14.87 4.49
C ASP A 121 1.40 15.97 5.57
N ARG A 122 0.54 15.79 6.57
CA ARG A 122 0.44 16.71 7.71
C ARG A 122 1.75 16.82 8.49
N VAL A 123 2.58 15.79 8.44
CA VAL A 123 3.88 15.80 9.13
C VAL A 123 4.86 16.69 8.37
N GLY A 124 4.97 16.55 7.05
CA GLY A 124 5.82 17.41 6.22
C GLY A 124 5.36 18.86 6.20
N GLU A 125 4.06 19.11 6.29
CA GLU A 125 3.53 20.47 6.39
C GLU A 125 3.82 21.09 7.76
N LEU A 126 3.72 20.31 8.83
CA LEU A 126 4.08 20.72 10.20
C LEU A 126 5.58 20.99 10.32
N GLU A 127 6.43 20.17 9.70
CA GLU A 127 7.88 20.40 9.63
C GLU A 127 8.22 21.71 8.91
N LYS A 128 7.56 22.01 7.79
CA LYS A 128 7.71 23.28 7.09
C LYS A 128 7.27 24.48 7.94
N GLN A 129 6.17 24.36 8.68
CA GLN A 129 5.71 25.39 9.59
C GLN A 129 6.68 25.59 10.76
N MET A 130 7.23 24.51 11.31
CA MET A 130 8.27 24.58 12.34
C MET A 130 9.56 25.26 11.84
N GLN A 131 9.98 24.95 10.60
CA GLN A 131 11.14 25.62 10.00
C GLN A 131 10.90 27.12 9.81
N LYS A 132 9.71 27.50 9.33
CA LYS A 132 9.33 28.92 9.20
C LYS A 132 9.30 29.63 10.56
N LEU A 133 8.77 28.96 11.59
CA LEU A 133 8.74 29.51 12.94
C LEU A 133 10.15 29.69 13.52
N ARG A 134 11.05 28.74 13.29
CA ARG A 134 12.47 28.86 13.68
C ARG A 134 13.14 30.02 12.99
N ALA A 135 12.97 30.15 11.66
CA ALA A 135 13.55 31.27 10.91
C ALA A 135 13.01 32.61 11.40
N TYR A 136 11.70 32.70 11.68
CA TYR A 136 11.11 33.92 12.26
C TYR A 136 11.65 34.21 13.67
N MET A 137 11.81 33.20 14.51
CA MET A 137 12.43 33.37 15.82
C MET A 137 13.88 33.84 15.73
N GLU A 138 14.68 33.28 14.81
CA GLU A 138 16.06 33.74 14.56
C GLU A 138 16.09 35.18 14.08
N GLU A 139 15.18 35.56 13.18
CA GLU A 139 15.06 36.96 12.70
C GLU A 139 14.69 37.93 13.84
N VAL A 140 13.68 37.61 14.64
CA VAL A 140 13.27 38.40 15.81
C VAL A 140 14.34 38.50 16.87
N PHE A 141 15.13 37.44 17.08
CA PHE A 141 16.23 37.46 18.07
C PHE A 141 17.51 38.16 17.55
N THR A 142 17.71 38.27 16.21
CA THR A 142 18.80 39.05 15.63
C THR A 142 18.57 40.53 15.75
N ASP A 143 17.31 41.00 15.66
CA ASP A 143 16.94 42.42 15.80
C ASP A 143 16.96 42.92 17.25
N TYR A 144 16.91 42.00 18.25
CA TYR A 144 17.03 42.35 19.68
C TYR A 144 18.48 42.12 20.13
N ASN A 145 19.36 43.09 19.86
CA ASN A 145 20.77 43.07 20.23
C ASN A 145 21.07 43.20 21.74
N ASP A 146 20.07 43.14 22.64
CA ASP A 146 20.18 43.22 24.09
C ASP A 146 19.73 41.93 24.81
N ILE A 147 20.04 40.76 24.24
CA ILE A 147 19.79 39.52 24.98
C ILE A 147 20.92 39.31 25.98
N ASN A 148 20.62 39.47 27.26
CA ASN A 148 21.50 39.15 28.37
C ASN A 148 22.12 37.76 28.20
N GLU A 149 23.41 37.57 28.54
CA GLU A 149 24.14 36.30 28.44
C GLU A 149 23.37 35.12 29.08
N ASP A 150 22.61 35.39 30.18
CA ASP A 150 21.75 34.40 30.82
C ASP A 150 20.62 33.86 29.93
N THR A 151 20.05 34.71 29.10
CA THR A 151 18.97 34.30 28.17
C THR A 151 19.55 33.47 27.02
N ARG A 152 20.77 33.77 26.61
CA ARG A 152 21.50 33.01 25.60
C ARG A 152 21.85 31.61 26.08
N MET A 153 22.31 31.47 27.34
CA MET A 153 22.55 30.16 27.96
C MET A 153 21.27 29.34 28.13
N GLN A 154 20.15 29.99 28.49
CA GLN A 154 18.87 29.30 28.60
C GLN A 154 18.38 28.78 27.24
N LEU A 155 18.54 29.55 26.14
CA LEU A 155 18.21 29.10 24.79
C LEU A 155 19.11 27.96 24.31
N GLU A 156 20.41 27.98 24.62
CA GLU A 156 21.31 26.87 24.33
C GLU A 156 20.90 25.60 25.07
N MET A 157 20.54 25.70 26.34
CA MET A 157 20.06 24.57 27.15
C MET A 157 18.76 23.98 26.62
N ILE A 158 17.82 24.83 26.19
CA ILE A 158 16.56 24.38 25.53
C ILE A 158 16.86 23.66 24.22
N ASN A 159 17.74 24.19 23.39
CA ASN A 159 18.13 23.54 22.15
C ASN A 159 18.84 22.20 22.36
N GLN A 160 19.67 22.10 23.37
CA GLN A 160 20.33 20.86 23.75
C GLN A 160 19.32 19.80 24.23
N THR A 161 18.37 20.21 25.07
CA THR A 161 17.30 19.34 25.57
C THR A 161 16.39 18.84 24.44
N LEU A 162 16.06 19.72 23.48
CA LEU A 162 15.30 19.34 22.28
C LEU A 162 16.05 18.33 21.40
N ALA A 163 17.36 18.50 21.24
CA ALA A 163 18.20 17.57 20.49
C ALA A 163 18.26 16.20 21.19
N GLU A 164 18.38 16.15 22.50
CA GLU A 164 18.35 14.90 23.30
C GLU A 164 17.01 14.18 23.21
N LEU A 165 15.89 14.91 23.25
CA LEU A 165 14.56 14.35 23.07
C LEU A 165 14.35 13.77 21.66
N GLN A 166 14.88 14.42 20.63
CA GLN A 166 14.83 13.89 19.26
C GLN A 166 15.65 12.60 19.10
N VAL A 167 16.82 12.53 19.75
CA VAL A 167 17.65 11.32 19.78
C VAL A 167 16.94 10.19 20.53
N ARG A 168 16.32 10.46 21.69
CA ARG A 168 15.54 9.47 22.45
C ARG A 168 14.38 8.93 21.63
N LYS A 169 13.64 9.78 20.93
CA LYS A 169 12.54 9.35 20.06
C LYS A 169 13.02 8.43 18.94
N LYS A 170 14.16 8.74 18.30
CA LYS A 170 14.78 7.87 17.29
C LYS A 170 15.29 6.53 17.85
N VAL A 171 15.67 6.47 19.11
CA VAL A 171 16.11 5.23 19.78
C VAL A 171 14.92 4.35 20.16
N GLU A 172 13.79 4.96 20.56
CA GLU A 172 12.56 4.23 20.89
C GLU A 172 11.86 3.65 19.64
N GLU A 173 12.06 4.26 18.47
CA GLU A 173 11.54 3.77 17.20
C GLU A 173 12.35 2.59 16.60
N LYS A 174 13.50 2.22 17.20
CA LYS A 174 14.22 1.01 16.77
C LYS A 174 13.50 -0.24 17.27
N PRO A 175 13.19 -1.20 16.38
CA PRO A 175 12.57 -2.44 16.81
C PRO A 175 13.45 -3.15 17.83
N ARG A 176 12.88 -3.45 19.02
CA ARG A 176 13.56 -4.20 20.08
C ARG A 176 13.85 -5.60 19.54
N ASN A 177 15.11 -5.99 19.54
CA ASN A 177 15.47 -7.37 19.26
C ASN A 177 14.77 -8.29 20.29
N PRO A 178 14.06 -9.36 19.84
CA PRO A 178 13.44 -10.28 20.78
C PRO A 178 14.53 -10.95 21.61
N ILE A 179 14.40 -10.85 22.93
CA ILE A 179 15.27 -11.55 23.88
C ILE A 179 14.87 -13.02 23.86
N GLY A 180 15.58 -13.82 23.05
CA GLY A 180 15.41 -15.27 23.03
C GLY A 180 16.12 -15.91 24.21
N PHE A 181 15.38 -16.62 25.08
CA PHE A 181 15.95 -17.56 26.02
C PHE A 181 16.57 -18.73 25.22
N ARG A 182 17.89 -18.93 25.31
CA ARG A 182 18.53 -20.17 24.88
C ARG A 182 18.25 -21.22 25.94
N ALA A 183 17.48 -22.24 25.59
CA ALA A 183 17.42 -23.45 26.40
C ALA A 183 18.81 -24.13 26.30
N TYR A 184 19.43 -24.41 27.44
CA TYR A 184 20.60 -25.29 27.53
C TYR A 184 20.09 -26.73 27.55
N GLU A 185 20.50 -27.54 26.58
CA GLU A 185 20.60 -28.98 26.73
C GLU A 185 21.99 -29.33 27.27
#